data_2a1cd8d721a747982787347089757e8b
#
_entry.id   2a1cd8d721a747982787347089757e8b
#
_cell.length_a   1.000
_cell.length_b   1.000
_cell.length_c   1.000
_cell.angle_alpha   90.00
_cell.angle_beta   90.00
_cell.angle_gamma   90.00
#
_symmetry.space_group_name_H-M   'P 1'
#
loop_
_entity.id
_entity.type
_entity.pdbx_description
1 polymer ?
#
loop_
_entity_poly.entity_id
_entity_poly.type
_entity_poly.pdbx_seq_one_letter_code
_entity_poly.pdbx_strand_id
1 'polypeptide(L)'
;SDYLDNMEDVFHIYHGVQGSFDRQHFEIDHLLLVHQGVILIETKNIRGTIIAKKNSWCQIKKSESGRPYERDFRSPINQIERTSRIFEAFLNTKGIKTKVCPVVVFSVRDVELKLPPQKHPVIHLHELETTLQNVSRDVPLSTRQLRKLKEVIDAEYS
;
A
#
# COMPACT_ATOMS: atom_id res chain seq x y z
N SER A 1 11.32 4.98 -3.86
CA SER A 1 12.37 3.99 -3.91
C SER A 1 12.75 3.69 -5.36
N ASP A 2 13.98 3.29 -5.60
CA ASP A 2 14.49 3.02 -6.93
C ASP A 2 13.70 1.92 -7.66
N TYR A 3 13.21 0.94 -6.91
CA TYR A 3 12.40 -0.13 -7.47
C TYR A 3 11.11 0.41 -8.13
N LEU A 4 10.37 1.24 -7.40
CA LEU A 4 9.12 1.81 -7.90
C LEU A 4 9.35 2.77 -9.06
N ASP A 5 10.39 3.60 -8.97
CA ASP A 5 10.68 4.61 -9.99
C ASP A 5 11.09 3.98 -11.32
N ASN A 6 11.55 2.74 -11.30
CA ASN A 6 11.97 2.00 -12.49
C ASN A 6 10.91 1.04 -13.03
N MET A 7 9.71 1.01 -12.44
CA MET A 7 8.62 0.17 -12.93
C MET A 7 8.06 0.72 -14.22
N GLU A 8 7.86 -0.18 -15.18
CA GLU A 8 7.16 0.13 -16.43
C GLU A 8 5.65 0.25 -16.19
N ASP A 9 4.94 0.94 -17.06
CA ASP A 9 3.49 1.08 -17.07
C ASP A 9 2.89 1.84 -15.88
N VAL A 10 3.72 2.56 -15.13
CA VAL A 10 3.25 3.45 -14.08
C VAL A 10 3.16 4.86 -14.62
N PHE A 11 1.98 5.46 -14.50
CA PHE A 11 1.76 6.82 -14.98
C PHE A 11 2.44 7.85 -14.07
N HIS A 12 2.29 7.70 -12.76
CA HIS A 12 2.90 8.58 -11.78
C HIS A 12 3.03 7.92 -10.43
N ILE A 13 4.07 8.30 -9.67
CA ILE A 13 4.32 7.81 -8.32
C ILE A 13 4.50 8.99 -7.39
N TYR A 14 3.85 8.91 -6.22
CA TYR A 14 4.07 9.82 -5.10
C TYR A 14 4.74 9.03 -3.96
N HIS A 15 5.71 9.66 -3.32
CA HIS A 15 6.39 9.10 -2.16
C HIS A 15 6.11 9.95 -0.93
N GLY A 16 5.72 9.33 0.17
CA GLY A 16 5.57 10.02 1.45
C GLY A 16 4.44 11.05 1.46
N VAL A 17 3.26 10.69 0.97
CA VAL A 17 2.11 11.60 0.98
C VAL A 17 1.56 11.69 2.40
N GLN A 18 1.50 12.93 2.91
CA GLN A 18 0.88 13.23 4.20
C GLN A 18 -0.25 14.21 4.00
N GLY A 19 -1.36 13.98 4.66
CA GLY A 19 -2.49 14.88 4.53
C GLY A 19 -3.55 14.64 5.56
N SER A 20 -4.56 15.48 5.50
CA SER A 20 -5.76 15.34 6.31
C SER A 20 -6.96 15.57 5.43
N PHE A 21 -8.00 14.79 5.66
CA PHE A 21 -9.28 14.96 5.01
C PHE A 21 -10.38 14.67 6.03
N ASP A 22 -11.36 15.57 6.12
CA ASP A 22 -12.47 15.45 7.09
C ASP A 22 -11.95 15.22 8.52
N ARG A 23 -10.94 16.00 8.94
CA ARG A 23 -10.29 15.95 10.25
C ARG A 23 -9.56 14.63 10.54
N GLN A 24 -9.35 13.81 9.53
CA GLN A 24 -8.63 12.55 9.67
C GLN A 24 -7.28 12.67 9.00
N HIS A 25 -6.22 12.52 9.80
CA HIS A 25 -4.86 12.51 9.30
C HIS A 25 -4.51 11.15 8.70
N PHE A 26 -3.74 11.16 7.61
CA PHE A 26 -3.24 9.94 7.00
C PHE A 26 -1.83 10.12 6.45
N GLU A 27 -1.13 9.01 6.30
CA GLU A 27 0.16 8.93 5.64
C GLU A 27 0.13 7.77 4.65
N ILE A 28 0.69 8.01 3.47
CA ILE A 28 0.82 7.01 2.41
C ILE A 28 2.29 6.90 2.04
N ASP A 29 2.88 5.73 2.21
CA ASP A 29 4.29 5.53 1.86
C ASP A 29 4.51 5.74 0.37
N HIS A 30 3.70 5.09 -0.47
CA HIS A 30 3.76 5.24 -1.91
C HIS A 30 2.35 5.20 -2.50
N LEU A 31 2.08 6.13 -3.39
CA LEU A 31 0.83 6.21 -4.13
C LEU A 31 1.13 6.08 -5.61
N LEU A 32 0.55 5.08 -6.25
CA LEU A 32 0.75 4.82 -7.67
C LEU A 32 -0.50 5.12 -8.45
N LEU A 33 -0.35 5.88 -9.53
CA LEU A 33 -1.38 6.05 -10.55
C LEU A 33 -1.03 5.13 -11.72
N VAL A 34 -1.86 4.14 -11.94
CA VAL A 34 -1.69 3.14 -12.99
C VAL A 34 -3.01 2.94 -13.73
N HIS A 35 -2.98 2.36 -14.92
CA HIS A 35 -4.21 2.11 -15.67
C HIS A 35 -5.18 1.19 -14.90
N GLN A 36 -4.67 0.32 -14.06
CA GLN A 36 -5.48 -0.58 -13.24
C GLN A 36 -6.20 0.15 -12.09
N GLY A 37 -5.75 1.35 -11.70
CA GLY A 37 -6.39 2.12 -10.63
C GLY A 37 -5.42 2.99 -9.84
N VAL A 38 -5.85 3.37 -8.65
CA VAL A 38 -5.05 4.09 -7.67
C VAL A 38 -4.59 3.08 -6.63
N ILE A 39 -3.28 2.91 -6.51
CA ILE A 39 -2.68 1.89 -5.64
C ILE A 39 -2.00 2.58 -4.47
N LEU A 40 -2.38 2.21 -3.25
CA LEU A 40 -1.69 2.63 -2.03
C LEU A 40 -0.78 1.52 -1.55
N ILE A 41 0.48 1.86 -1.32
CA ILE A 41 1.47 0.90 -0.83
C ILE A 41 1.91 1.30 0.56
N GLU A 42 1.75 0.39 1.52
CA GLU A 42 2.35 0.44 2.84
C GLU A 42 3.58 -0.47 2.84
N THR A 43 4.74 0.07 3.13
CA THR A 43 5.98 -0.69 3.17
C THR A 43 6.35 -1.03 4.60
N LYS A 44 6.65 -2.30 4.85
CA LYS A 44 7.16 -2.80 6.13
C LYS A 44 8.57 -3.33 5.94
N ASN A 45 9.51 -2.73 6.65
CA ASN A 45 10.92 -3.12 6.59
C ASN A 45 11.30 -3.85 7.89
N ILE A 46 10.69 -5.00 8.12
CA ILE A 46 10.90 -5.82 9.32
C ILE A 46 11.33 -7.23 8.94
N ARG A 47 12.14 -7.82 9.80
CA ARG A 47 12.78 -9.13 9.60
C ARG A 47 12.04 -10.24 10.32
N GLY A 48 12.42 -11.47 10.01
CA GLY A 48 11.97 -12.67 10.71
C GLY A 48 10.73 -13.27 10.12
N THR A 49 9.92 -13.88 10.97
CA THR A 49 8.68 -14.51 10.58
C THR A 49 7.52 -13.65 11.04
N ILE A 50 6.59 -13.41 10.14
CA ILE A 50 5.40 -12.61 10.41
C ILE A 50 4.19 -13.52 10.45
N ILE A 51 3.46 -13.47 11.54
CA ILE A 51 2.20 -14.20 11.70
C ILE A 51 1.07 -13.23 12.03
N ALA A 52 -0.14 -13.58 11.62
CA ALA A 52 -1.33 -12.80 11.96
C ALA A 52 -2.04 -13.46 13.14
N LYS A 53 -2.34 -12.65 14.15
CA LYS A 53 -3.21 -12.98 15.27
C LYS A 53 -4.56 -12.29 15.05
N LYS A 54 -5.54 -12.60 15.89
CA LYS A 54 -6.91 -12.07 15.74
C LYS A 54 -6.98 -10.54 15.64
N ASN A 55 -6.28 -9.81 16.52
CA ASN A 55 -6.34 -8.35 16.58
C ASN A 55 -4.99 -7.66 16.40
N SER A 56 -3.94 -8.43 16.12
CA SER A 56 -2.60 -7.89 15.94
C SER A 56 -1.78 -8.85 15.09
N TRP A 57 -0.66 -8.36 14.61
CA TRP A 57 0.33 -9.18 13.93
C TRP A 57 1.54 -9.34 14.83
N CYS A 58 2.30 -10.38 14.60
CA CYS A 58 3.44 -10.71 15.43
C CYS A 58 4.68 -10.94 14.58
N GLN A 59 5.75 -10.34 14.99
CA GLN A 59 7.10 -10.59 14.45
C GLN A 59 7.82 -11.55 15.38
N ILE A 60 8.30 -12.64 14.82
CA ILE A 60 9.13 -13.61 15.54
C ILE A 60 10.52 -13.59 14.91
N LYS A 61 11.54 -13.34 15.72
CA LYS A 61 12.92 -13.43 15.24
C LYS A 61 13.84 -13.98 16.32
N LYS A 62 15.00 -14.48 15.89
CA LYS A 62 16.05 -14.93 16.80
C LYS A 62 17.00 -13.78 17.09
N SER A 63 17.33 -13.58 18.36
CA SER A 63 18.39 -12.67 18.77
C SER A 63 19.76 -13.21 18.35
N GLU A 64 20.81 -12.41 18.49
CA GLU A 64 22.20 -12.85 18.24
C GLU A 64 22.59 -14.07 19.09
N SER A 65 22.04 -14.18 20.31
CA SER A 65 22.27 -15.33 21.20
C SER A 65 21.45 -16.58 20.79
N GLY A 66 20.67 -16.50 19.72
CA GLY A 66 19.83 -17.61 19.26
C GLY A 66 18.49 -17.73 19.99
N ARG A 67 18.18 -16.85 20.93
CA ARG A 67 16.90 -16.87 21.65
C ARG A 67 15.82 -16.25 20.77
N PRO A 68 14.68 -16.95 20.58
CA PRO A 68 13.56 -16.32 19.88
C PRO A 68 12.94 -15.23 20.74
N TYR A 69 12.50 -14.15 20.11
CA TYR A 69 11.66 -13.16 20.76
C TYR A 69 10.51 -12.75 19.86
N GLU A 70 9.43 -12.33 20.47
CA GLU A 70 8.22 -11.94 19.79
C GLU A 70 7.92 -10.48 20.06
N ARG A 71 7.39 -9.81 19.04
CA ARG A 71 6.89 -8.45 19.16
C ARG A 71 5.58 -8.32 18.41
N ASP A 72 4.55 -7.88 19.11
CA ASP A 72 3.27 -7.59 18.49
C ASP A 72 3.29 -6.18 17.87
N PHE A 73 2.58 -6.03 16.78
CA PHE A 73 2.41 -4.75 16.11
C PHE A 73 1.02 -4.67 15.48
N ARG A 74 0.62 -3.45 15.13
CA ARG A 74 -0.68 -3.23 14.51
C ARG A 74 -0.77 -3.91 13.15
N SER A 75 -1.94 -4.45 12.84
CA SER A 75 -2.19 -4.99 11.50
C SER A 75 -1.99 -3.89 10.45
N PRO A 76 -1.05 -4.06 9.51
CA PRO A 76 -0.88 -3.09 8.44
C PRO A 76 -2.08 -3.07 7.49
N ILE A 77 -2.84 -4.15 7.42
CA ILE A 77 -4.07 -4.21 6.62
C ILE A 77 -5.11 -3.24 7.18
N ASN A 78 -5.31 -3.22 8.49
CA ASN A 78 -6.27 -2.29 9.10
C ASN A 78 -5.85 -0.84 8.90
N GLN A 79 -4.55 -0.56 8.98
CA GLN A 79 -4.02 0.78 8.77
C GLN A 79 -4.23 1.26 7.34
N ILE A 80 -3.85 0.45 6.36
CA ILE A 80 -3.94 0.84 4.96
C ILE A 80 -5.40 0.88 4.47
N GLU A 81 -6.25 0.02 5.01
CA GLU A 81 -7.68 0.04 4.69
C GLU A 81 -8.32 1.34 5.14
N ARG A 82 -8.01 1.80 6.36
CA ARG A 82 -8.47 3.09 6.85
C ARG A 82 -8.00 4.24 5.95
N THR A 83 -6.72 4.26 5.63
CA THR A 83 -6.15 5.28 4.75
C THR A 83 -6.80 5.27 3.37
N SER A 84 -7.05 4.08 2.83
CA SER A 84 -7.72 3.93 1.53
C SER A 84 -9.12 4.51 1.53
N ARG A 85 -9.88 4.29 2.60
CA ARG A 85 -11.24 4.86 2.72
C ARG A 85 -11.21 6.37 2.78
N ILE A 86 -10.28 6.94 3.55
CA ILE A 86 -10.13 8.39 3.65
C ILE A 86 -9.79 8.98 2.28
N PHE A 87 -8.83 8.39 1.60
CA PHE A 87 -8.37 8.87 0.30
C PHE A 87 -9.44 8.72 -0.78
N GLU A 88 -10.17 7.62 -0.78
CA GLU A 88 -11.28 7.41 -1.70
C GLU A 88 -12.39 8.44 -1.49
N ALA A 89 -12.71 8.76 -0.22
CA ALA A 89 -13.68 9.81 0.10
C ALA A 89 -13.20 11.19 -0.38
N PHE A 90 -11.91 11.48 -0.23
CA PHE A 90 -11.31 12.71 -0.78
C PHE A 90 -11.52 12.78 -2.30
N LEU A 91 -11.21 11.73 -3.03
CA LEU A 91 -11.37 11.69 -4.49
C LEU A 91 -12.84 11.87 -4.89
N ASN A 92 -13.77 11.30 -4.14
CA ASN A 92 -15.19 11.46 -4.39
C ASN A 92 -15.64 12.92 -4.29
N THR A 93 -15.08 13.71 -3.36
CA THR A 93 -15.40 15.13 -3.25
C THR A 93 -14.89 15.93 -4.46
N LYS A 94 -13.92 15.40 -5.18
CA LYS A 94 -13.38 16.01 -6.40
C LYS A 94 -14.05 15.47 -7.67
N GLY A 95 -15.12 14.71 -7.50
CA GLY A 95 -15.87 14.15 -8.64
C GLY A 95 -15.22 12.93 -9.28
N ILE A 96 -14.24 12.31 -8.59
CA ILE A 96 -13.55 11.14 -9.10
C ILE A 96 -14.04 9.90 -8.35
N LYS A 97 -14.73 9.03 -9.06
CA LYS A 97 -15.19 7.74 -8.53
C LYS A 97 -14.24 6.65 -9.01
N THR A 98 -13.29 6.27 -8.18
CA THR A 98 -12.40 5.17 -8.46
C THR A 98 -12.09 4.43 -7.18
N LYS A 99 -11.90 3.11 -7.29
CA LYS A 99 -11.44 2.31 -6.16
C LYS A 99 -9.98 2.60 -5.90
N VAL A 100 -9.67 2.71 -4.61
CA VAL A 100 -8.31 2.78 -4.12
C VAL A 100 -7.94 1.39 -3.64
N CYS A 101 -6.86 0.84 -4.18
CA CYS A 101 -6.42 -0.53 -3.95
C CYS A 101 -5.23 -0.55 -2.99
N PRO A 102 -5.40 -1.03 -1.74
CA PRO A 102 -4.29 -1.11 -0.80
C PRO A 102 -3.43 -2.35 -1.05
N VAL A 103 -2.12 -2.19 -0.89
CA VAL A 103 -1.13 -3.27 -0.96
C VAL A 103 -0.13 -3.09 0.16
N VAL A 104 0.12 -4.14 0.93
CA VAL A 104 1.16 -4.15 1.96
C VAL A 104 2.37 -4.89 1.42
N VAL A 105 3.53 -4.23 1.44
CA VAL A 105 4.78 -4.77 0.91
C VAL A 105 5.79 -4.94 2.04
N PHE A 106 6.30 -6.16 2.20
CA PHE A 106 7.44 -6.44 3.07
C PHE A 106 8.71 -6.39 2.25
N SER A 107 9.59 -5.43 2.57
CA SER A 107 10.77 -5.12 1.76
C SER A 107 12.01 -5.93 2.12
N VAL A 108 12.05 -6.55 3.29
CA VAL A 108 13.18 -7.39 3.68
C VAL A 108 13.15 -8.69 2.88
N ARG A 109 14.24 -8.99 2.20
CA ARG A 109 14.31 -10.05 1.20
C ARG A 109 13.94 -11.44 1.73
N ASP A 110 14.38 -11.77 2.94
CA ASP A 110 14.23 -13.09 3.54
C ASP A 110 13.15 -13.16 4.61
N VAL A 111 12.27 -12.16 4.68
CA VAL A 111 11.13 -12.21 5.59
C VAL A 111 10.21 -13.37 5.22
N GLU A 112 9.75 -14.08 6.24
CA GLU A 112 8.84 -15.21 6.06
C GLU A 112 7.43 -14.78 6.44
N LEU A 113 6.50 -14.83 5.50
CA LEU A 113 5.11 -14.44 5.70
C LEU A 113 4.25 -15.71 5.89
N LYS A 114 3.85 -15.97 7.12
CA LYS A 114 2.94 -17.08 7.49
C LYS A 114 1.58 -16.50 7.84
N LEU A 115 0.86 -16.11 6.82
CA LEU A 115 -0.40 -15.39 6.97
C LEU A 115 -1.53 -16.19 6.34
N PRO A 116 -2.72 -16.25 7.00
CA PRO A 116 -3.92 -16.71 6.31
C PRO A 116 -4.30 -15.74 5.19
N PRO A 117 -5.20 -16.13 4.29
CA PRO A 117 -5.68 -15.20 3.25
C PRO A 117 -6.15 -13.89 3.85
N GLN A 118 -5.74 -12.77 3.22
CA GLN A 118 -6.06 -11.42 3.66
C GLN A 118 -7.02 -10.74 2.68
N LYS A 119 -7.72 -9.72 3.14
CA LYS A 119 -8.63 -8.92 2.30
C LYS A 119 -7.89 -8.21 1.15
N HIS A 120 -6.64 -7.83 1.40
CA HIS A 120 -5.82 -7.07 0.48
C HIS A 120 -4.48 -7.78 0.32
N PRO A 121 -3.76 -7.56 -0.78
CA PRO A 121 -2.46 -8.19 -0.99
C PRO A 121 -1.45 -7.83 0.11
N VAL A 122 -0.79 -8.85 0.64
CA VAL A 122 0.36 -8.74 1.53
C VAL A 122 1.47 -9.55 0.89
N ILE A 123 2.50 -8.88 0.40
CA ILE A 123 3.44 -9.47 -0.54
C ILE A 123 4.89 -9.13 -0.20
N HIS A 124 5.79 -9.88 -0.79
CA HIS A 124 7.19 -9.49 -0.88
C HIS A 124 7.37 -8.47 -2.00
N LEU A 125 8.41 -7.65 -1.90
CA LEU A 125 8.68 -6.60 -2.89
C LEU A 125 8.79 -7.14 -4.31
N HIS A 126 9.43 -8.30 -4.49
CA HIS A 126 9.61 -8.90 -5.82
C HIS A 126 8.29 -9.36 -6.47
N GLU A 127 7.21 -9.45 -5.72
CA GLU A 127 5.89 -9.83 -6.23
C GLU A 127 5.05 -8.63 -6.69
N LEU A 128 5.56 -7.40 -6.52
CA LEU A 128 4.74 -6.20 -6.73
C LEU A 128 4.24 -6.07 -8.17
N GLU A 129 5.10 -6.25 -9.15
CA GLU A 129 4.68 -6.12 -10.56
C GLU A 129 3.57 -7.11 -10.93
N THR A 130 3.73 -8.38 -10.54
CA THR A 130 2.72 -9.41 -10.77
C THR A 130 1.42 -9.06 -10.05
N THR A 131 1.52 -8.58 -8.82
CA THR A 131 0.34 -8.17 -8.04
C THR A 131 -0.42 -7.05 -8.73
N LEU A 132 0.29 -6.03 -9.23
CA LEU A 132 -0.35 -4.91 -9.94
C LEU A 132 -1.03 -5.37 -11.24
N GLN A 133 -0.42 -6.31 -11.97
CA GLN A 133 -1.01 -6.87 -13.17
C GLN A 133 -2.31 -7.63 -12.88
N ASN A 134 -2.43 -8.19 -11.68
CA ASN A 134 -3.60 -8.96 -11.26
C ASN A 134 -4.66 -8.11 -10.56
N VAL A 135 -4.43 -6.82 -10.36
CA VAL A 135 -5.46 -5.92 -9.86
C VAL A 135 -6.55 -5.82 -10.91
N SER A 136 -7.69 -6.39 -10.58
CA SER A 136 -8.83 -6.47 -11.51
C SER A 136 -9.57 -5.14 -11.55
N ARG A 137 -9.78 -4.64 -12.76
CA ARG A 137 -10.66 -3.51 -13.01
C ARG A 137 -11.41 -3.77 -14.31
N ASP A 138 -12.73 -3.67 -14.27
CA ASP A 138 -13.59 -3.92 -15.44
C ASP A 138 -13.25 -2.98 -16.60
N VAL A 139 -12.97 -1.72 -16.28
CA VAL A 139 -12.58 -0.71 -17.27
C VAL A 139 -11.31 -0.02 -16.77
N PRO A 140 -10.19 -0.14 -17.50
CA PRO A 140 -8.96 0.56 -17.12
C PRO A 140 -9.15 2.08 -17.11
N LEU A 141 -8.38 2.76 -16.27
CA LEU A 141 -8.31 4.22 -16.30
C LEU A 141 -7.66 4.69 -17.59
N SER A 142 -8.29 5.65 -18.25
CA SER A 142 -7.69 6.27 -19.43
C SER A 142 -6.56 7.22 -19.02
N THR A 143 -5.71 7.58 -19.97
CA THR A 143 -4.68 8.59 -19.75
C THR A 143 -5.29 9.92 -19.28
N ARG A 144 -6.44 10.29 -19.83
CA ARG A 144 -7.15 11.51 -19.43
C ARG A 144 -7.59 11.46 -17.97
N GLN A 145 -8.11 10.32 -17.54
CA GLN A 145 -8.50 10.12 -16.13
C GLN A 145 -7.29 10.15 -15.20
N LEU A 146 -6.17 9.53 -15.60
CA LEU A 146 -4.92 9.56 -14.85
C LEU A 146 -4.36 10.98 -14.72
N ARG A 147 -4.42 11.79 -15.78
CA ARG A 147 -4.03 13.20 -15.72
C ARG A 147 -4.90 13.99 -14.74
N LYS A 148 -6.21 13.74 -14.76
CA LYS A 148 -7.14 14.40 -13.83
C LYS A 148 -6.83 14.03 -12.39
N LEU A 149 -6.57 12.77 -12.12
CA LEU A 149 -6.14 12.30 -10.80
C LEU A 149 -4.87 13.01 -10.34
N LYS A 150 -3.88 13.10 -11.22
CA LYS A 150 -2.62 13.77 -10.92
C LYS A 150 -2.85 15.25 -10.58
N GLU A 151 -3.64 15.96 -11.38
CA GLU A 151 -3.96 17.37 -11.13
C GLU A 151 -4.60 17.56 -9.75
N VAL A 152 -5.55 16.73 -9.41
CA VAL A 152 -6.29 16.81 -8.15
C VAL A 152 -5.38 16.53 -6.95
N ILE A 153 -4.54 15.53 -7.05
CA ILE A 153 -3.61 15.16 -5.98
C ILE A 153 -2.52 16.22 -5.83
N ASP A 154 -1.94 16.70 -6.92
CA ASP A 154 -0.92 17.74 -6.90
C ASP A 154 -1.43 19.03 -6.27
N ALA A 155 -2.67 19.40 -6.53
CA ALA A 155 -3.27 20.62 -5.99
C ALA A 155 -3.45 20.55 -4.46
N GLU A 156 -3.64 19.38 -3.91
CA GLU A 156 -3.96 19.21 -2.49
C GLU A 156 -2.77 18.73 -1.65
N TYR A 157 -1.95 17.84 -2.18
CA TYR A 157 -0.95 17.12 -1.39
C TYR A 157 0.47 17.18 -1.94
N SER A 158 0.74 18.00 -2.91
CA SER A 158 2.09 18.10 -3.48
C SER A 158 3.14 18.71 -2.54
#